data_3ae55daaa503bf908e486675f4bf371b
#
_entry.id   3ae55daaa503bf908e486675f4bf371b
#
_cell.length_a   1.000
_cell.length_b   1.000
_cell.length_c   1.000
_cell.angle_alpha   90.00
_cell.angle_beta   90.00
_cell.angle_gamma   90.00
#
_symmetry.space_group_name_H-M   'P 1'
#
loop_
_entity.id
_entity.type
_entity.pdbx_description
1 polymer ?
#
loop_
_entity_poly.entity_id
_entity_poly.type
_entity_poly.pdbx_seq_one_letter_code
_entity_poly.pdbx_strand_id
1 'polypeptide(L)'
;MTDTAMPNGSGILTHSIFTNAGLMEAIKPKIRVVGLDPGQEQIAKGEIEIGFFNISEIRPFVKFAGVVPAPLQQYTNYDAAVTTKSTAGEAAAALVNMIAASAEHWKSAGMEPAH
;
A
#
# COMPACT_ATOMS: atom_id res chain seq x y z
N MET A 1 -6.80 -8.94 3.11
CA MET A 1 -5.98 -8.13 4.01
C MET A 1 -4.62 -8.80 4.13
N THR A 2 -3.54 -8.07 4.03
CA THR A 2 -2.19 -8.61 4.20
C THR A 2 -1.88 -8.94 5.66
N ASP A 3 -0.89 -9.81 5.88
CA ASP A 3 -0.55 -10.32 7.20
C ASP A 3 -0.14 -9.19 8.16
N THR A 4 -0.86 -9.05 9.27
CA THR A 4 -0.51 -8.10 10.35
C THR A 4 0.55 -8.67 11.31
N ALA A 5 0.81 -9.97 11.26
CA ALA A 5 1.87 -10.61 12.04
C ALA A 5 3.25 -10.40 11.41
N MET A 6 3.30 -10.14 10.10
CA MET A 6 4.51 -9.60 9.46
C MET A 6 4.34 -8.08 9.33
N PRO A 7 5.27 -7.27 9.84
CA PRO A 7 5.16 -5.81 9.81
C PRO A 7 5.37 -5.28 8.39
N ASN A 8 4.41 -5.54 7.52
CA ASN A 8 4.33 -4.85 6.24
C ASN A 8 3.38 -3.65 6.39
N GLY A 9 3.71 -2.54 5.73
CA GLY A 9 2.99 -1.29 5.89
C GLY A 9 1.48 -1.39 5.62
N SER A 10 1.07 -2.12 4.58
CA SER A 10 -0.34 -2.23 4.19
C SER A 10 -1.19 -3.03 5.19
N GLY A 11 -0.65 -4.06 5.84
CA GLY A 11 -1.36 -4.83 6.86
C GLY A 11 -1.61 -4.02 8.12
N ILE A 12 -0.59 -3.31 8.61
CA ILE A 12 -0.68 -2.42 9.78
C ILE A 12 -1.69 -1.30 9.51
N LEU A 13 -1.61 -0.68 8.33
CA LEU A 13 -2.50 0.40 7.92
C LEU A 13 -3.96 -0.05 7.87
N THR A 14 -4.23 -1.19 7.25
CA THR A 14 -5.58 -1.76 7.16
C THR A 14 -6.14 -2.09 8.54
N HIS A 15 -5.34 -2.66 9.43
CA HIS A 15 -5.75 -2.92 10.82
C HIS A 15 -6.12 -1.62 11.54
N SER A 16 -5.31 -0.58 11.39
CA SER A 16 -5.58 0.75 11.97
C SER A 16 -6.88 1.35 11.43
N ILE A 17 -7.12 1.27 10.13
CA ILE A 17 -8.36 1.75 9.49
C ILE A 17 -9.59 1.08 10.12
N PHE A 18 -9.60 -0.25 10.25
CA PHE A 18 -10.73 -0.96 10.83
C PHE A 18 -10.91 -0.71 12.32
N THR A 19 -9.82 -0.53 13.06
CA THR A 19 -9.85 -0.18 14.47
C THR A 19 -10.46 1.21 14.65
N ASN A 20 -10.01 2.19 13.88
CA ASN A 20 -10.52 3.57 13.93
C ASN A 20 -11.98 3.67 13.47
N ALA A 21 -12.40 2.80 12.57
CA ALA A 21 -13.80 2.69 12.14
C ALA A 21 -14.70 1.97 13.16
N GLY A 22 -14.15 1.40 14.23
CA GLY A 22 -14.89 0.59 15.19
C GLY A 22 -15.42 -0.74 14.64
N LEU A 23 -14.87 -1.21 13.53
CA LEU A 23 -15.35 -2.40 12.81
C LEU A 23 -14.55 -3.68 13.12
N MET A 24 -13.39 -3.55 13.79
CA MET A 24 -12.45 -4.65 13.95
C MET A 24 -13.08 -5.89 14.59
N GLU A 25 -13.83 -5.74 15.67
CA GLU A 25 -14.45 -6.88 16.36
C GLU A 25 -15.51 -7.57 15.48
N ALA A 26 -16.27 -6.81 14.72
CA ALA A 26 -17.31 -7.37 13.84
C ALA A 26 -16.73 -8.13 12.64
N ILE A 27 -15.59 -7.70 12.10
CA ILE A 27 -14.98 -8.31 10.91
C ILE A 27 -13.92 -9.35 11.26
N LYS A 28 -13.36 -9.33 12.46
CA LYS A 28 -12.28 -10.23 12.90
C LYS A 28 -12.50 -11.71 12.53
N PRO A 29 -13.70 -12.31 12.75
CA PRO A 29 -13.95 -13.70 12.35
C PRO A 29 -13.97 -13.94 10.83
N LYS A 30 -14.09 -12.88 10.03
CA LYS A 30 -14.11 -12.93 8.56
C LYS A 30 -12.76 -12.56 7.92
N ILE A 31 -11.80 -12.11 8.72
CA ILE A 31 -10.49 -11.71 8.22
C ILE A 31 -9.71 -12.95 7.77
N ARG A 32 -9.24 -12.92 6.53
CA ARG A 32 -8.28 -13.86 5.99
C ARG A 32 -6.96 -13.14 5.76
N VAL A 33 -5.94 -13.59 6.44
CA VAL A 33 -4.59 -13.04 6.30
C VAL A 33 -3.88 -13.78 5.16
N VAL A 34 -3.42 -13.04 4.17
CA VAL A 34 -2.81 -13.60 2.95
C VAL A 34 -1.66 -12.69 2.48
N GLY A 35 -0.73 -13.27 1.72
CA GLY A 35 0.29 -12.48 1.03
C GLY A 35 -0.31 -11.58 -0.06
N LEU A 36 0.47 -10.61 -0.53
CA LEU A 36 0.02 -9.60 -1.49
C LEU A 36 -0.51 -10.22 -2.79
N ASP A 37 0.33 -10.94 -3.50
CA ASP A 37 -0.04 -11.55 -4.79
C ASP A 37 -1.04 -12.70 -4.63
N PRO A 38 -0.85 -13.69 -3.71
CA PRO A 38 -1.84 -14.74 -3.49
C PRO A 38 -3.21 -14.21 -3.09
N GLY A 39 -3.27 -13.13 -2.31
CA GLY A 39 -4.53 -12.52 -1.91
C GLY A 39 -5.30 -11.93 -3.09
N GLN A 40 -4.61 -11.25 -4.00
CA GLN A 40 -5.22 -10.69 -5.20
C GLN A 40 -5.68 -11.77 -6.19
N GLU A 41 -4.93 -12.87 -6.33
CA GLU A 41 -5.36 -14.03 -7.12
C GLU A 41 -6.64 -14.68 -6.54
N GLN A 42 -6.74 -14.80 -5.22
CA GLN A 42 -7.93 -15.34 -4.56
C GLN A 42 -9.15 -14.44 -4.73
N ILE A 43 -8.97 -13.12 -4.74
CA ILE A 43 -10.03 -12.16 -5.08
C ILE A 43 -10.48 -12.37 -6.52
N ALA A 44 -9.55 -12.48 -7.46
CA ALA A 44 -9.87 -12.68 -8.87
C ALA A 44 -10.62 -13.99 -9.13
N LYS A 45 -10.36 -15.02 -8.33
CA LYS A 45 -11.06 -16.33 -8.37
C LYS A 45 -12.40 -16.32 -7.61
N GLY A 46 -12.73 -15.24 -6.88
CA GLY A 46 -13.94 -15.16 -6.07
C GLY A 46 -13.86 -15.91 -4.72
N GLU A 47 -12.67 -16.32 -4.30
CA GLU A 47 -12.46 -17.00 -3.01
C GLU A 47 -12.42 -16.02 -1.84
N ILE A 48 -12.09 -14.74 -2.12
CA ILE A 48 -12.12 -13.62 -1.20
C ILE A 48 -12.98 -12.53 -1.84
N GLU A 49 -13.96 -12.03 -1.11
CA GLU A 49 -14.92 -11.04 -1.62
C GLU A 49 -14.31 -9.65 -1.77
N ILE A 50 -13.45 -9.23 -0.85
CA ILE A 50 -12.84 -7.89 -0.83
C ILE A 50 -11.45 -7.91 -0.18
N GLY A 51 -10.53 -7.12 -0.73
CA GLY A 51 -9.20 -6.90 -0.16
C GLY A 51 -8.87 -5.43 -0.05
N PHE A 52 -7.93 -5.11 0.83
CA PHE A 52 -7.42 -3.76 1.06
C PHE A 52 -5.93 -3.74 0.77
N PHE A 53 -5.51 -2.86 -0.13
CA PHE A 53 -4.14 -2.74 -0.61
C PHE A 53 -3.81 -1.27 -0.85
N ASN A 54 -2.53 -0.92 -0.88
CA ASN A 54 -2.13 0.37 -1.45
C ASN A 54 -2.54 0.40 -2.92
N ILE A 55 -2.99 1.55 -3.41
CA ILE A 55 -3.47 1.69 -4.81
C ILE A 55 -2.39 1.24 -5.81
N SER A 56 -1.14 1.60 -5.57
CA SER A 56 0.01 1.22 -6.40
C SER A 56 0.30 -0.30 -6.46
N GLU A 57 -0.27 -1.08 -5.53
CA GLU A 57 -0.07 -2.53 -5.45
C GLU A 57 -1.20 -3.33 -6.13
N ILE A 58 -2.31 -2.67 -6.50
CA ILE A 58 -3.46 -3.35 -7.09
C ILE A 58 -3.15 -3.79 -8.52
N ARG A 59 -3.29 -5.09 -8.75
CA ARG A 59 -3.03 -5.70 -10.07
C ARG A 59 -4.18 -5.43 -11.05
N PRO A 60 -3.89 -5.31 -12.37
CA PRO A 60 -4.91 -4.99 -13.38
C PRO A 60 -6.06 -6.00 -13.49
N PHE A 61 -5.84 -7.25 -13.06
CA PHE A 61 -6.86 -8.29 -13.08
C PHE A 61 -7.81 -8.27 -11.89
N VAL A 62 -7.57 -7.37 -10.90
CA VAL A 62 -8.44 -7.18 -9.73
C VAL A 62 -9.34 -5.98 -9.98
N LYS A 63 -10.64 -6.15 -9.77
CA LYS A 63 -11.59 -5.03 -9.90
C LYS A 63 -11.38 -4.05 -8.75
N PHE A 64 -10.99 -2.83 -9.08
CA PHE A 64 -10.90 -1.74 -8.11
C PHE A 64 -12.30 -1.25 -7.73
N ALA A 65 -12.62 -1.32 -6.44
CA ALA A 65 -13.94 -0.94 -5.91
C ALA A 65 -14.00 0.55 -5.51
N GLY A 66 -12.87 1.13 -5.12
CA GLY A 66 -12.77 2.53 -4.69
C GLY A 66 -11.74 2.73 -3.59
N VAL A 67 -11.53 3.97 -3.23
CA VAL A 67 -10.65 4.36 -2.10
C VAL A 67 -11.41 4.29 -0.77
N VAL A 68 -10.66 4.12 0.32
CA VAL A 68 -11.21 4.23 1.67
C VAL A 68 -11.75 5.65 1.88
N PRO A 69 -12.94 5.84 2.50
CA PRO A 69 -13.51 7.16 2.75
C PRO A 69 -12.56 8.12 3.46
N ALA A 70 -12.58 9.38 3.08
CA ALA A 70 -11.63 10.40 3.55
C ALA A 70 -11.40 10.45 5.07
N PRO A 71 -12.42 10.31 5.95
CA PRO A 71 -12.19 10.31 7.40
C PRO A 71 -11.35 9.14 7.92
N LEU A 72 -11.28 8.02 7.15
CA LEU A 72 -10.54 6.81 7.49
C LEU A 72 -9.30 6.62 6.62
N GLN A 73 -9.14 7.46 5.59
CA GLN A 73 -8.02 7.42 4.66
C GLN A 73 -6.70 7.59 5.41
N GLN A 74 -5.76 6.72 5.11
CA GLN A 74 -4.38 6.83 5.60
C GLN A 74 -3.43 6.65 4.43
N TYR A 75 -2.27 7.28 4.51
CA TYR A 75 -1.25 7.26 3.47
C TYR A 75 -0.01 6.51 3.94
N THR A 76 0.55 5.72 3.05
CA THR A 76 1.90 5.17 3.21
C THR A 76 2.87 6.11 2.52
N ASN A 77 3.77 6.73 3.28
CA ASN A 77 4.83 7.58 2.73
C ASN A 77 6.03 6.72 2.34
N TYR A 78 6.60 7.02 1.19
CA TYR A 78 7.82 6.42 0.70
C TYR A 78 8.90 7.49 0.65
N ASP A 79 9.99 7.25 1.36
CA ASP A 79 11.13 8.14 1.43
C ASP A 79 12.36 7.46 0.84
N ALA A 80 13.24 8.23 0.23
CA ALA A 80 14.52 7.77 -0.28
C ALA A 80 15.65 8.61 0.30
N ALA A 81 16.75 7.95 0.66
CA ALA A 81 17.94 8.61 1.16
C ALA A 81 19.21 7.94 0.63
N VAL A 82 20.25 8.74 0.47
CA VAL A 82 21.59 8.24 0.15
C VAL A 82 22.30 7.86 1.45
N THR A 83 22.84 6.64 1.51
CA THR A 83 23.57 6.18 2.71
C THR A 83 24.90 6.91 2.84
N THR A 84 25.35 7.14 4.07
CA THR A 84 26.64 7.80 4.36
C THR A 84 27.88 7.00 3.90
N LYS A 85 27.69 5.71 3.64
CA LYS A 85 28.73 4.78 3.16
C LYS A 85 28.72 4.63 1.62
N SER A 86 27.87 5.37 0.91
CA SER A 86 27.81 5.27 -0.55
C SER A 86 29.11 5.71 -1.19
N THR A 87 29.65 4.88 -2.07
CA THR A 87 30.81 5.21 -2.91
C THR A 87 30.45 5.98 -4.18
N ALA A 88 29.14 6.10 -4.46
CA ALA A 88 28.56 6.80 -5.62
C ALA A 88 27.55 7.87 -5.18
N GLY A 89 27.89 8.66 -4.16
CA GLY A 89 26.98 9.61 -3.51
C GLY A 89 26.33 10.62 -4.47
N GLU A 90 27.07 11.18 -5.41
CA GLU A 90 26.53 12.13 -6.41
C GLU A 90 25.53 11.46 -7.34
N ALA A 91 25.86 10.28 -7.87
CA ALA A 91 24.96 9.53 -8.76
C ALA A 91 23.70 9.09 -8.01
N ALA A 92 23.84 8.65 -6.76
CA ALA A 92 22.71 8.28 -5.92
C ALA A 92 21.79 9.48 -5.62
N ALA A 93 22.37 10.63 -5.30
CA ALA A 93 21.62 11.88 -5.08
C ALA A 93 20.89 12.32 -6.36
N ALA A 94 21.54 12.25 -7.51
CA ALA A 94 20.93 12.55 -8.80
C ALA A 94 19.73 11.61 -9.09
N LEU A 95 19.85 10.33 -8.78
CA LEU A 95 18.75 9.37 -8.92
C LEU A 95 17.58 9.69 -7.99
N VAL A 96 17.85 9.98 -6.72
CA VAL A 96 16.81 10.37 -5.75
C VAL A 96 16.06 11.62 -6.24
N ASN A 97 16.79 12.64 -6.72
CA ASN A 97 16.19 13.87 -7.24
C ASN A 97 15.35 13.59 -8.51
N MET A 98 15.82 12.76 -9.42
CA MET A 98 15.07 12.36 -10.61
C MET A 98 13.78 11.62 -10.24
N ILE A 99 13.85 10.70 -9.29
CA ILE A 99 12.70 9.99 -8.76
C ILE A 99 11.69 10.97 -8.14
N ALA A 100 12.16 11.86 -7.28
CA ALA A 100 11.30 12.86 -6.62
C ALA A 100 10.62 13.81 -7.62
N ALA A 101 11.31 14.16 -8.71
CA ALA A 101 10.77 15.06 -9.75
C ALA A 101 9.78 14.36 -10.71
N SER A 102 9.62 13.04 -10.65
CA SER A 102 8.81 12.25 -11.59
C SER A 102 7.32 12.19 -11.24
N ALA A 103 6.71 13.33 -10.88
CA ALA A 103 5.34 13.40 -10.35
C ALA A 103 4.28 12.72 -11.25
N GLU A 104 4.39 12.87 -12.57
CA GLU A 104 3.43 12.24 -13.50
C GLU A 104 3.53 10.71 -13.52
N HIS A 105 4.74 10.16 -13.36
CA HIS A 105 4.95 8.72 -13.24
C HIS A 105 4.34 8.18 -11.93
N TRP A 106 4.48 8.92 -10.83
CA TRP A 106 3.88 8.53 -9.55
C TRP A 106 2.36 8.52 -9.62
N LYS A 107 1.76 9.55 -10.21
CA LYS A 107 0.31 9.61 -10.41
C LYS A 107 -0.20 8.45 -11.26
N SER A 108 0.49 8.10 -12.34
CA SER A 108 0.12 6.96 -13.19
C SER A 108 0.22 5.62 -12.46
N ALA A 109 1.08 5.52 -11.44
CA ALA A 109 1.21 4.36 -10.57
C ALA A 109 0.22 4.38 -9.37
N GLY A 110 -0.69 5.35 -9.29
CA GLY A 110 -1.64 5.49 -8.18
C GLY A 110 -1.04 6.08 -6.91
N MET A 111 0.07 6.83 -7.05
CA MET A 111 0.75 7.51 -5.94
C MET A 111 0.58 9.02 -6.07
N GLU A 112 0.63 9.73 -4.96
CA GLU A 112 0.57 11.19 -4.92
C GLU A 112 1.91 11.74 -4.41
N PRO A 113 2.33 12.94 -4.86
CA PRO A 113 3.46 13.63 -4.26
C PRO A 113 3.21 13.86 -2.77
N ALA A 114 4.25 13.73 -1.94
CA ALA A 114 4.16 14.08 -0.53
C ALA A 114 3.78 15.56 -0.35
N HIS A 115 2.89 15.80 0.55
CA HIS A 115 2.40 17.15 0.91
C HIS A 115 3.28 17.76 1.98
#